data_b5e3a928c1d852f90d06bdc9015d3061
#
_entry.id   b5e3a928c1d852f90d06bdc9015d3061
#
_cell.length_a   1.000
_cell.length_b   1.000
_cell.length_c   1.000
_cell.angle_alpha   90.00
_cell.angle_beta   90.00
_cell.angle_gamma   90.00
#
_symmetry.space_group_name_H-M   'P 1'
#
loop_
_entity.id
_entity.type
_entity.pdbx_description
1 polymer ?
#
loop_
_entity_poly.entity_id
_entity_poly.type
_entity_poly.pdbx_seq_one_letter_code
_entity_poly.pdbx_strand_id
1 'polypeptide(L)'
;MKRILLTTVFLSIFNFLSFTVNAQVDTKMYRIAKIKVDSNQLERYKVALNMQMNSAIELEPGVLSYTVVADKKDSSSITIFEVYASLEAYQSHIATPHFKKYKETVKDMVLSLELIDTELIAKLQQQ
;
A
#
# COMPACT_ATOMS: atom_id res chain seq x y z
N MET A 1 -21.20 31.74 73.54
CA MET A 1 -20.66 30.59 72.80
C MET A 1 -20.85 30.83 71.36
N LYS A 2 -19.78 31.18 70.60
CA LYS A 2 -19.82 31.39 69.18
C LYS A 2 -19.49 30.07 68.50
N ARG A 3 -20.43 29.50 67.72
CA ARG A 3 -20.20 28.32 66.89
C ARG A 3 -19.57 28.78 65.59
N ILE A 4 -18.33 28.37 65.40
CA ILE A 4 -17.61 28.58 64.15
C ILE A 4 -18.03 27.44 63.15
N LEU A 5 -18.74 27.80 62.11
CA LEU A 5 -19.11 26.87 61.03
C LEU A 5 -17.92 26.80 60.06
N LEU A 6 -17.25 25.65 60.04
CA LEU A 6 -16.17 25.38 59.10
C LEU A 6 -16.79 24.86 57.77
N THR A 7 -16.87 25.73 56.79
CA THR A 7 -17.27 25.35 55.43
C THR A 7 -16.06 24.79 54.69
N THR A 8 -16.02 23.49 54.57
CA THR A 8 -15.04 22.79 53.72
C THR A 8 -15.41 22.97 52.24
N VAL A 9 -14.63 23.78 51.54
CA VAL A 9 -14.73 23.89 50.09
C VAL A 9 -14.01 22.71 49.48
N PHE A 10 -14.78 21.78 48.88
CA PHE A 10 -14.24 20.68 48.09
C PHE A 10 -13.90 21.20 46.70
N LEU A 11 -12.62 21.45 46.45
CA LEU A 11 -12.11 21.84 45.12
C LEU A 11 -11.93 20.57 44.27
N SER A 12 -12.93 20.24 43.48
CA SER A 12 -12.84 19.15 42.51
C SER A 12 -11.90 19.57 41.35
N ILE A 13 -10.69 19.07 41.40
CA ILE A 13 -9.75 19.19 40.25
C ILE A 13 -10.19 18.19 39.17
N PHE A 14 -10.91 18.68 38.21
CA PHE A 14 -11.28 17.92 37.01
C PHE A 14 -10.06 17.90 36.10
N ASN A 15 -9.27 16.81 36.18
CA ASN A 15 -8.18 16.57 35.23
C ASN A 15 -8.77 16.28 33.84
N PHE A 16 -8.79 17.29 32.96
CA PHE A 16 -9.00 17.09 31.52
C PHE A 16 -7.77 16.38 30.96
N LEU A 17 -7.83 15.05 30.84
CA LEU A 17 -6.92 14.33 29.96
C LEU A 17 -7.26 14.75 28.52
N SER A 18 -6.47 15.68 27.98
CA SER A 18 -6.50 15.99 26.56
C SER A 18 -5.91 14.81 25.80
N PHE A 19 -6.76 13.92 25.28
CA PHE A 19 -6.34 12.94 24.28
C PHE A 19 -6.04 13.70 22.98
N THR A 20 -4.78 13.97 22.73
CA THR A 20 -4.34 14.36 21.40
C THR A 20 -4.43 13.14 20.50
N VAL A 21 -5.51 13.05 19.73
CA VAL A 21 -5.59 12.11 18.62
C VAL A 21 -4.60 12.61 17.57
N ASN A 22 -3.38 12.06 17.57
CA ASN A 22 -2.48 12.21 16.46
C ASN A 22 -3.08 11.40 15.30
N ALA A 23 -3.82 12.06 14.42
CA ALA A 23 -4.16 11.51 13.13
C ALA A 23 -2.84 11.29 12.38
N GLN A 24 -2.34 10.06 12.37
CA GLN A 24 -1.15 9.69 11.63
C GLN A 24 -1.50 9.82 10.15
N VAL A 25 -0.87 10.78 9.46
CA VAL A 25 -1.03 10.95 8.02
C VAL A 25 -0.56 9.65 7.37
N ASP A 26 -1.44 9.00 6.62
CA ASP A 26 -1.07 7.82 5.84
C ASP A 26 -0.13 8.27 4.70
N THR A 27 1.14 7.87 4.79
CA THR A 27 2.15 8.20 3.78
C THR A 27 2.22 7.16 2.67
N LYS A 28 1.41 6.09 2.77
CA LYS A 28 1.43 4.99 1.81
C LYS A 28 1.02 5.46 0.42
N MET A 29 1.67 4.89 -0.56
CA MET A 29 1.30 5.04 -1.96
C MET A 29 0.53 3.80 -2.41
N TYR A 30 -0.65 4.03 -2.97
CA TYR A 30 -1.51 2.99 -3.53
C TYR A 30 -1.59 3.16 -5.04
N ARG A 31 -1.32 2.10 -5.79
CA ARG A 31 -1.31 2.15 -7.26
C ARG A 31 -2.02 0.95 -7.85
N ILE A 32 -2.69 1.17 -8.96
CA ILE A 32 -3.22 0.10 -9.82
C ILE A 32 -2.44 0.13 -11.14
N ALA A 33 -1.87 -1.03 -11.50
CA ALA A 33 -1.34 -1.25 -12.84
C ALA A 33 -2.30 -2.15 -13.62
N LYS A 34 -2.78 -1.67 -14.77
CA LYS A 34 -3.55 -2.46 -15.72
C LYS A 34 -2.66 -2.83 -16.89
N ILE A 35 -2.51 -4.10 -17.14
CA ILE A 35 -1.54 -4.63 -18.08
C ILE A 35 -2.24 -5.56 -19.06
N LYS A 36 -2.08 -5.29 -20.34
CA LYS A 36 -2.46 -6.22 -21.39
C LYS A 36 -1.22 -6.94 -21.89
N VAL A 37 -1.23 -8.26 -21.83
CA VAL A 37 -0.12 -9.12 -22.24
C VAL A 37 -0.47 -9.83 -23.55
N ASP A 38 0.52 -10.08 -24.40
CA ASP A 38 0.37 -10.99 -25.52
C ASP A 38 0.00 -12.38 -24.99
N SER A 39 -1.15 -12.89 -25.40
CA SER A 39 -1.68 -14.18 -24.92
C SER A 39 -0.74 -15.36 -25.20
N ASN A 40 0.07 -15.28 -26.27
CA ASN A 40 1.06 -16.31 -26.60
C ASN A 40 2.27 -16.30 -25.64
N GLN A 41 2.46 -15.22 -24.89
CA GLN A 41 3.57 -15.06 -23.95
C GLN A 41 3.11 -15.00 -22.47
N LEU A 42 1.82 -15.21 -22.23
CA LEU A 42 1.21 -15.01 -20.91
C LEU A 42 1.91 -15.81 -19.80
N GLU A 43 2.22 -17.07 -20.02
CA GLU A 43 2.87 -17.90 -18.99
C GLU A 43 4.31 -17.43 -18.70
N ARG A 44 5.05 -17.02 -19.71
CA ARG A 44 6.38 -16.44 -19.55
C ARG A 44 6.32 -15.11 -18.78
N TYR A 45 5.32 -14.29 -19.09
CA TYR A 45 5.07 -13.04 -18.39
C TYR A 45 4.79 -13.28 -16.90
N LYS A 46 3.89 -14.23 -16.57
CA LYS A 46 3.57 -14.59 -15.19
C LYS A 46 4.79 -15.04 -14.39
N VAL A 47 5.68 -15.82 -15.01
CA VAL A 47 6.94 -16.23 -14.38
C VAL A 47 7.81 -15.02 -14.04
N ALA A 48 8.03 -14.13 -15.02
CA ALA A 48 8.85 -12.94 -14.82
C ALA A 48 8.25 -12.00 -13.76
N LEU A 49 6.94 -11.80 -13.78
CA LEU A 49 6.22 -11.01 -12.79
C LEU A 49 6.37 -11.60 -11.38
N ASN A 50 6.16 -12.90 -11.20
CA ASN A 50 6.32 -13.57 -9.91
C ASN A 50 7.74 -13.45 -9.37
N MET A 51 8.75 -13.63 -10.19
CA MET A 51 10.14 -13.49 -9.78
C MET A 51 10.43 -12.06 -9.26
N GLN A 52 9.97 -11.05 -9.99
CA GLN A 52 10.14 -9.65 -9.61
C GLN A 52 9.41 -9.33 -8.30
N MET A 53 8.15 -9.71 -8.16
CA MET A 53 7.36 -9.43 -6.96
C MET A 53 7.94 -10.11 -5.71
N ASN A 54 8.38 -11.37 -5.82
CA ASN A 54 9.03 -12.06 -4.71
C ASN A 54 10.33 -11.36 -4.30
N SER A 55 11.17 -10.97 -5.26
CA SER A 55 12.40 -10.21 -4.97
C SER A 55 12.10 -8.88 -4.28
N ALA A 56 11.09 -8.17 -4.73
CA ALA A 56 10.70 -6.89 -4.14
C ALA A 56 10.22 -7.06 -2.69
N ILE A 57 9.32 -8.00 -2.43
CA ILE A 57 8.82 -8.28 -1.07
C ILE A 57 9.94 -8.74 -0.13
N GLU A 58 10.87 -9.54 -0.63
CA GLU A 58 11.98 -10.08 0.18
C GLU A 58 13.05 -9.02 0.49
N LEU A 59 13.39 -8.16 -0.49
CA LEU A 59 14.56 -7.28 -0.43
C LEU A 59 14.23 -5.81 -0.12
N GLU A 60 12.97 -5.40 -0.28
CA GLU A 60 12.58 -4.00 -0.21
C GLU A 60 11.55 -3.76 0.91
N PRO A 61 11.97 -3.30 2.10
CA PRO A 61 11.03 -3.05 3.22
C PRO A 61 9.92 -2.04 2.88
N GLY A 62 10.15 -1.17 1.90
CA GLY A 62 9.17 -0.17 1.44
C GLY A 62 8.12 -0.72 0.47
N VAL A 63 8.26 -1.94 -0.02
CA VAL A 63 7.24 -2.64 -0.81
C VAL A 63 6.36 -3.44 0.14
N LEU A 64 5.12 -2.99 0.36
CA LEU A 64 4.26 -3.55 1.41
C LEU A 64 3.40 -4.69 0.91
N SER A 65 2.84 -4.58 -0.29
CA SER A 65 2.04 -5.67 -0.86
C SER A 65 1.83 -5.55 -2.36
N TYR A 66 1.63 -6.71 -2.98
CA TYR A 66 1.08 -6.87 -4.31
C TYR A 66 -0.14 -7.79 -4.27
N THR A 67 -1.20 -7.40 -4.96
CA THR A 67 -2.34 -8.27 -5.27
C THR A 67 -2.52 -8.29 -6.76
N VAL A 68 -2.40 -9.47 -7.37
CA VAL A 68 -2.47 -9.65 -8.82
C VAL A 68 -3.69 -10.47 -9.17
N VAL A 69 -4.49 -9.97 -10.08
CA VAL A 69 -5.67 -10.66 -10.61
C VAL A 69 -5.68 -10.60 -12.13
N ALA A 70 -6.29 -11.58 -12.76
CA ALA A 70 -6.57 -11.57 -14.19
C ALA A 70 -8.08 -11.57 -14.42
N ASP A 71 -8.53 -10.97 -15.50
CA ASP A 71 -9.93 -11.06 -15.92
C ASP A 71 -10.29 -12.51 -16.24
N LYS A 72 -11.44 -13.00 -15.74
CA LYS A 72 -11.89 -14.38 -15.98
C LYS A 72 -12.25 -14.65 -17.45
N LYS A 73 -12.66 -13.62 -18.19
CA LYS A 73 -13.01 -13.73 -19.60
C LYS A 73 -11.81 -13.54 -20.52
N ASP A 74 -10.75 -12.89 -20.02
CA ASP A 74 -9.54 -12.59 -20.76
C ASP A 74 -8.34 -12.62 -19.82
N SER A 75 -7.74 -13.79 -19.67
CA SER A 75 -6.61 -14.04 -18.76
C SER A 75 -5.35 -13.22 -19.09
N SER A 76 -5.27 -12.62 -20.28
CA SER A 76 -4.16 -11.73 -20.67
C SER A 76 -4.36 -10.28 -20.19
N SER A 77 -5.52 -9.95 -19.64
CA SER A 77 -5.80 -8.68 -18.97
C SER A 77 -5.56 -8.82 -17.47
N ILE A 78 -4.44 -8.26 -17.02
CA ILE A 78 -3.93 -8.38 -15.64
C ILE A 78 -4.06 -7.03 -14.93
N THR A 79 -4.50 -7.08 -13.69
CA THR A 79 -4.51 -5.93 -12.78
C THR A 79 -3.66 -6.23 -11.57
N ILE A 80 -2.77 -5.31 -11.22
CA ILE A 80 -1.94 -5.36 -10.03
C ILE A 80 -2.35 -4.20 -9.13
N PHE A 81 -2.72 -4.51 -7.89
CA PHE A 81 -2.85 -3.53 -6.84
C PHE A 81 -1.57 -3.53 -6.01
N GLU A 82 -0.91 -2.38 -5.96
CA GLU A 82 0.40 -2.19 -5.35
C GLU A 82 0.31 -1.24 -4.16
N VAL A 83 0.99 -1.57 -3.06
CA VAL A 83 1.08 -0.71 -1.89
C VAL A 83 2.54 -0.54 -1.51
N TYR A 84 2.99 0.71 -1.44
CA TYR A 84 4.32 1.12 -1.01
C TYR A 84 4.22 1.93 0.28
N ALA A 85 5.27 1.91 1.09
CA ALA A 85 5.33 2.68 2.34
C ALA A 85 5.29 4.20 2.11
N SER A 86 5.76 4.66 0.94
CA SER A 86 5.76 6.06 0.53
C SER A 86 6.03 6.18 -0.98
N LEU A 87 5.93 7.41 -1.51
CA LEU A 87 6.36 7.72 -2.87
C LEU A 87 7.86 7.44 -3.07
N GLU A 88 8.69 7.75 -2.07
CA GLU A 88 10.14 7.50 -2.11
C GLU A 88 10.44 6.00 -2.18
N ALA A 89 9.68 5.17 -1.46
CA ALA A 89 9.79 3.71 -1.53
C ALA A 89 9.49 3.19 -2.95
N TYR A 90 8.45 3.74 -3.60
CA TYR A 90 8.17 3.44 -4.99
C TYR A 90 9.30 3.87 -5.93
N GLN A 91 9.82 5.10 -5.77
CA GLN A 91 10.93 5.60 -6.59
C GLN A 91 12.18 4.73 -6.42
N SER A 92 12.47 4.29 -5.20
CA SER A 92 13.54 3.33 -4.93
C SER A 92 13.30 1.99 -5.61
N HIS A 93 12.06 1.47 -5.54
CA HIS A 93 11.66 0.21 -6.17
C HIS A 93 11.95 0.18 -7.68
N ILE A 94 11.51 1.18 -8.41
CA ILE A 94 11.71 1.23 -9.88
C ILE A 94 13.17 1.42 -10.30
N ALA A 95 14.05 1.80 -9.38
CA ALA A 95 15.48 1.93 -9.60
C ALA A 95 16.26 0.63 -9.33
N THR A 96 15.63 -0.39 -8.72
CA THR A 96 16.30 -1.66 -8.36
C THR A 96 16.71 -2.48 -9.57
N PRO A 97 17.78 -3.28 -9.46
CA PRO A 97 18.21 -4.16 -10.54
C PRO A 97 17.16 -5.20 -10.95
N HIS A 98 16.43 -5.78 -9.99
CA HIS A 98 15.41 -6.77 -10.30
C HIS A 98 14.19 -6.18 -11.00
N PHE A 99 13.78 -4.94 -10.67
CA PHE A 99 12.72 -4.26 -11.41
C PHE A 99 13.16 -3.94 -12.85
N LYS A 100 14.37 -3.41 -13.03
CA LYS A 100 14.91 -3.11 -14.35
C LYS A 100 15.04 -4.37 -15.20
N LYS A 101 15.51 -5.49 -14.61
CA LYS A 101 15.57 -6.78 -15.29
C LYS A 101 14.18 -7.27 -15.71
N TYR A 102 13.19 -7.15 -14.81
CA TYR A 102 11.80 -7.48 -15.14
C TYR A 102 11.31 -6.65 -16.33
N LYS A 103 11.46 -5.34 -16.29
CA LYS A 103 11.03 -4.43 -17.39
C LYS A 103 11.66 -4.80 -18.72
N GLU A 104 12.95 -5.11 -18.74
CA GLU A 104 13.65 -5.56 -19.94
C GLU A 104 13.13 -6.93 -20.43
N THR A 105 12.88 -7.86 -19.50
CA THR A 105 12.39 -9.20 -19.83
C THR A 105 11.01 -9.17 -20.49
N VAL A 106 10.12 -8.31 -20.01
CA VAL A 106 8.71 -8.30 -20.43
C VAL A 106 8.38 -7.25 -21.51
N LYS A 107 9.33 -6.44 -21.94
CA LYS A 107 9.09 -5.31 -22.85
C LYS A 107 8.35 -5.69 -24.15
N ASP A 108 8.65 -6.87 -24.69
CA ASP A 108 8.03 -7.39 -25.92
C ASP A 108 6.82 -8.31 -25.64
N MET A 109 6.45 -8.49 -24.37
CA MET A 109 5.30 -9.27 -23.93
C MET A 109 4.09 -8.38 -23.59
N VAL A 110 4.35 -7.13 -23.20
CA VAL A 110 3.32 -6.18 -22.77
C VAL A 110 2.82 -5.37 -23.96
N LEU A 111 1.54 -5.49 -24.24
CA LEU A 111 0.86 -4.76 -25.34
C LEU A 111 0.41 -3.37 -24.89
N SER A 112 0.00 -3.23 -23.61
CA SER A 112 -0.34 -1.95 -23.02
C SER A 112 -0.15 -1.98 -21.50
N LEU A 113 0.14 -0.79 -20.93
CA LEU A 113 0.29 -0.56 -19.50
C LEU A 113 -0.38 0.78 -19.16
N GLU A 114 -1.30 0.74 -18.19
CA GLU A 114 -1.88 1.91 -17.58
C GLU A 114 -1.55 1.90 -16.09
N LEU A 115 -0.99 3.00 -15.57
CA LEU A 115 -0.72 3.19 -14.14
C LEU A 115 -1.70 4.23 -13.59
N ILE A 116 -2.41 3.87 -12.52
CA ILE A 116 -3.41 4.70 -11.87
C ILE A 116 -2.99 4.92 -10.44
N ASP A 117 -2.70 6.16 -10.07
CA ASP A 117 -2.50 6.56 -8.68
C ASP A 117 -3.86 6.62 -7.99
N THR A 118 -3.95 6.03 -6.81
CA THR A 118 -5.21 5.90 -6.08
C THR A 118 -5.06 6.37 -4.65
N GLU A 119 -6.18 6.72 -4.05
CA GLU A 119 -6.29 7.06 -2.63
C GLU A 119 -7.07 5.97 -1.90
N LEU A 120 -6.60 5.57 -0.73
CA LEU A 120 -7.30 4.58 0.09
C LEU A 120 -8.51 5.24 0.77
N ILE A 121 -9.71 4.81 0.41
CA ILE A 121 -10.95 5.26 1.05
C ILE A 121 -11.26 4.43 2.30
N ALA A 122 -11.12 3.11 2.21
CA ALA A 122 -11.38 2.20 3.32
C ALA A 122 -10.69 0.84 3.12
N LYS A 123 -10.30 0.21 4.22
CA LYS A 123 -9.83 -1.18 4.26
C LYS A 123 -10.54 -1.89 5.41
N LEU A 124 -11.39 -2.86 5.09
CA LEU A 124 -12.09 -3.69 6.05
C LEU A 124 -11.63 -5.14 5.90
N GLN A 125 -11.37 -5.82 7.01
CA GLN A 125 -10.97 -7.23 7.04
C GLN A 125 -11.76 -7.93 8.13
N GLN A 126 -12.23 -9.16 7.87
CA GLN A 126 -12.74 -10.02 8.93
C GLN A 126 -11.59 -10.43 9.87
N GLN A 127 -11.89 -10.41 11.16
CA GLN A 127 -10.98 -10.90 12.21
C GLN A 127 -11.08 -12.41 12.33
#